data_f3f53b1c9bc0576cfd51d5ae6f96125e
#
_entry.id   f3f53b1c9bc0576cfd51d5ae6f96125e
#
_cell.length_a   1.000
_cell.length_b   1.000
_cell.length_c   1.000
_cell.angle_alpha   90.00
_cell.angle_beta   90.00
_cell.angle_gamma   90.00
#
_symmetry.space_group_name_H-M   'P 1'
#
loop_
_entity.id
_entity.type
_entity.pdbx_description
1 polymer ?
#
loop_
_entity_poly.entity_id
_entity_poly.type
_entity_poly.pdbx_seq_one_letter_code
_entity_poly.pdbx_strand_id
1 'polypeptide(L)'
;MTSRRTFLSLAAASVAIPHLAAAQGPARKLALYANVGPVLTHYDVDVANATLTARDSVTTPGGIVQYCWPHRNRRYFYAASSANKPGATDHSVTAYKIDPKTGALTQAGESIRLPARPIHMSLDKASQHILVAFNTPSSLRVYRINKDFTPGEEVSQGTMDSGIYAHQILATPDGRHVVLVARGNEGTPQKPEDPGALMVWDYKNGVLSNQYKIAPNGGKEYGPRHLDFHPTKPWMYVSIETQNQMHMHRLQGGKPLQEVAYSKTTLLEPGNIRSRQAASTLHVHPNGRFLYGANRSQELVDFNGKKVYKGGENSIVVYSLNQQTGEPTAIQHIETQKLHPRTFHIDPSGRMMVVQHNLPVNVRDGDNVKTVKAGLSVFRMGADGKLAFARTYDFDVGDSISWWMGMVTL
;
A
#
# COMPACT_ATOMS: atom_id res chain seq x y z
N MET A 1 44.76 44.61 -57.56
CA MET A 1 43.35 44.06 -57.70
C MET A 1 43.02 43.38 -56.41
N THR A 2 42.32 44.08 -55.56
CA THR A 2 41.93 43.66 -54.19
C THR A 2 40.47 43.30 -54.13
N SER A 3 40.18 42.02 -53.88
CA SER A 3 38.81 41.51 -53.70
C SER A 3 38.39 41.61 -52.24
N ARG A 4 37.38 42.41 -51.97
CA ARG A 4 36.69 42.52 -50.66
C ARG A 4 35.68 41.38 -50.55
N ARG A 5 35.82 40.49 -49.54
CA ARG A 5 34.80 39.53 -49.12
C ARG A 5 33.98 40.16 -48.00
N THR A 6 32.67 40.33 -48.27
CA THR A 6 31.69 40.80 -47.35
C THR A 6 31.19 39.60 -46.51
N PHE A 7 31.36 39.67 -45.17
CA PHE A 7 30.76 38.73 -44.23
C PHE A 7 29.34 39.19 -43.89
N LEU A 8 28.33 38.40 -44.26
CA LEU A 8 26.97 38.53 -43.71
C LEU A 8 26.89 37.83 -42.38
N SER A 9 26.64 38.57 -41.30
CA SER A 9 26.30 38.05 -39.98
C SER A 9 24.78 37.78 -39.94
N LEU A 10 24.38 36.50 -39.85
CA LEU A 10 23.02 36.14 -39.52
C LEU A 10 22.85 36.28 -38.00
N ALA A 11 22.04 37.23 -37.55
CA ALA A 11 21.57 37.31 -36.18
C ALA A 11 20.39 36.31 -35.99
N ALA A 12 20.61 35.25 -35.22
CA ALA A 12 19.56 34.35 -34.80
C ALA A 12 18.74 35.02 -33.69
N ALA A 13 17.52 35.45 -34.01
CA ALA A 13 16.54 35.89 -33.00
C ALA A 13 15.98 34.67 -32.28
N SER A 14 16.37 34.47 -31.02
CA SER A 14 15.76 33.49 -30.12
C SER A 14 14.37 33.98 -29.72
N VAL A 15 13.33 33.37 -30.25
CA VAL A 15 11.95 33.57 -29.82
C VAL A 15 11.80 32.80 -28.48
N ALA A 16 11.79 33.52 -27.37
CA ALA A 16 11.40 32.98 -26.06
C ALA A 16 9.90 32.68 -26.11
N ILE A 17 9.54 31.40 -26.23
CA ILE A 17 8.15 30.95 -26.04
C ILE A 17 7.89 31.03 -24.53
N PRO A 18 6.94 31.87 -24.07
CA PRO A 18 6.55 31.85 -22.66
C PRO A 18 5.92 30.48 -22.36
N HIS A 19 6.54 29.71 -21.47
CA HIS A 19 5.86 28.58 -20.87
C HIS A 19 4.67 29.13 -20.10
N LEU A 20 3.48 28.99 -20.69
CA LEU A 20 2.22 29.13 -19.97
C LEU A 20 2.24 28.05 -18.88
N ALA A 21 2.62 28.46 -17.64
CA ALA A 21 2.32 27.69 -16.46
C ALA A 21 0.79 27.54 -16.44
N ALA A 22 0.29 26.35 -16.76
CA ALA A 22 -1.11 26.03 -16.60
C ALA A 22 -1.46 26.39 -15.15
N ALA A 23 -2.38 27.32 -14.98
CA ALA A 23 -2.89 27.69 -13.66
C ALA A 23 -3.42 26.41 -13.00
N GLN A 24 -2.65 25.87 -12.07
CA GLN A 24 -3.12 24.78 -11.20
C GLN A 24 -4.29 25.36 -10.43
N GLY A 25 -5.48 24.82 -10.64
CA GLY A 25 -6.64 25.13 -9.82
C GLY A 25 -6.28 25.00 -8.34
N PRO A 26 -7.04 25.60 -7.42
CA PRO A 26 -6.69 25.62 -6.00
C PRO A 26 -6.34 24.20 -5.55
N ALA A 27 -5.18 24.06 -4.91
CA ALA A 27 -4.68 22.77 -4.44
C ALA A 27 -5.76 22.11 -3.57
N ARG A 28 -6.29 20.98 -4.00
CA ARG A 28 -7.34 20.26 -3.26
C ARG A 28 -6.77 19.87 -1.90
N LYS A 29 -7.56 20.12 -0.85
CA LYS A 29 -7.18 19.74 0.51
C LYS A 29 -7.02 18.22 0.59
N LEU A 30 -6.04 17.75 1.35
CA LEU A 30 -5.77 16.33 1.62
C LEU A 30 -6.03 16.06 3.10
N ALA A 31 -6.68 14.94 3.35
CA ALA A 31 -6.77 14.34 4.67
C ALA A 31 -5.94 13.05 4.69
N LEU A 32 -5.17 12.82 5.74
CA LEU A 32 -4.59 11.53 6.06
C LEU A 32 -5.35 10.95 7.25
N TYR A 33 -5.65 9.67 7.18
CA TYR A 33 -6.21 8.91 8.30
C TYR A 33 -5.22 7.82 8.69
N ALA A 34 -4.95 7.70 10.00
CA ALA A 34 -4.09 6.66 10.55
C ALA A 34 -4.70 6.11 11.83
N ASN A 35 -4.61 4.80 12.05
CA ASN A 35 -5.17 4.21 13.24
C ASN A 35 -4.13 3.92 14.33
N VAL A 36 -4.59 4.01 15.57
CA VAL A 36 -4.00 3.33 16.74
C VAL A 36 -5.12 2.51 17.38
N GLY A 37 -5.00 1.19 17.29
CA GLY A 37 -6.09 0.32 17.73
C GLY A 37 -7.39 0.61 16.98
N PRO A 38 -8.51 0.80 17.70
CA PRO A 38 -9.81 1.14 17.12
C PRO A 38 -9.93 2.63 16.75
N VAL A 39 -9.03 3.47 17.22
CA VAL A 39 -9.10 4.93 17.02
C VAL A 39 -8.48 5.28 15.67
N LEU A 40 -9.26 5.89 14.80
CA LEU A 40 -8.84 6.40 13.49
C LEU A 40 -8.73 7.92 13.57
N THR A 41 -7.51 8.43 13.58
CA THR A 41 -7.21 9.86 13.67
C THR A 41 -7.08 10.48 12.29
N HIS A 42 -7.71 11.61 12.11
CA HIS A 42 -7.61 12.48 10.94
C HIS A 42 -6.45 13.47 11.11
N TYR A 43 -5.70 13.68 10.03
CA TYR A 43 -4.64 14.69 9.93
C TYR A 43 -4.86 15.57 8.70
N ASP A 44 -4.73 16.88 8.87
CA ASP A 44 -4.50 17.78 7.74
C ASP A 44 -3.09 17.53 7.16
N VAL A 45 -2.98 17.50 5.84
CA VAL A 45 -1.73 17.24 5.12
C VAL A 45 -1.27 18.50 4.40
N ASP A 46 -0.11 19.01 4.75
CA ASP A 46 0.58 20.07 4.00
C ASP A 46 1.74 19.44 3.19
N VAL A 47 1.48 19.19 1.92
CA VAL A 47 2.46 18.59 1.00
C VAL A 47 3.67 19.52 0.78
N ALA A 48 3.45 20.84 0.74
CA ALA A 48 4.53 21.81 0.48
C ALA A 48 5.56 21.84 1.63
N ASN A 49 5.08 21.80 2.87
CA ASN A 49 5.92 21.78 4.07
C ASN A 49 6.25 20.37 4.55
N ALA A 50 5.67 19.34 3.93
CA ALA A 50 5.77 17.94 4.35
C ALA A 50 5.37 17.76 5.83
N THR A 51 4.23 18.35 6.25
CA THR A 51 3.73 18.28 7.62
C THR A 51 2.36 17.65 7.71
N LEU A 52 2.09 17.06 8.88
CA LEU A 52 0.81 16.51 9.30
C LEU A 52 0.36 17.22 10.56
N THR A 53 -0.91 17.62 10.62
CA THR A 53 -1.50 18.21 11.81
C THR A 53 -2.70 17.38 12.26
N ALA A 54 -2.60 16.71 13.41
CA ALA A 54 -3.69 15.93 13.97
C ALA A 54 -4.93 16.80 14.24
N ARG A 55 -6.08 16.22 13.95
CA ARG A 55 -7.41 16.85 14.13
C ARG A 55 -8.29 15.90 14.94
N ASP A 56 -9.44 15.60 14.41
CA ASP A 56 -10.46 14.80 15.05
C ASP A 56 -10.14 13.29 14.95
N SER A 57 -10.80 12.49 15.77
CA SER A 57 -10.71 11.04 15.75
C SER A 57 -12.09 10.42 15.86
N VAL A 58 -12.25 9.23 15.27
CA VAL A 58 -13.41 8.36 15.45
C VAL A 58 -12.97 7.00 15.95
N THR A 59 -13.82 6.34 16.74
CA THR A 59 -13.56 4.97 17.19
C THR A 59 -14.38 4.01 16.33
N THR A 60 -13.76 2.98 15.75
CA THR A 60 -14.45 1.96 14.98
C THR A 60 -15.14 0.96 15.92
N PRO A 61 -16.43 0.65 15.69
CA PRO A 61 -17.19 -0.21 16.60
C PRO A 61 -16.73 -1.67 16.63
N GLY A 62 -16.15 -2.18 15.55
CA GLY A 62 -15.64 -3.56 15.45
C GLY A 62 -14.27 -3.80 16.07
N GLY A 63 -13.66 -2.81 16.73
CA GLY A 63 -12.34 -2.92 17.34
C GLY A 63 -11.21 -2.38 16.45
N ILE A 64 -10.03 -3.01 16.49
CA ILE A 64 -8.82 -2.52 15.80
C ILE A 64 -9.06 -2.43 14.29
N VAL A 65 -8.78 -1.26 13.73
CA VAL A 65 -8.83 -1.04 12.26
C VAL A 65 -7.81 -1.96 11.57
N GLN A 66 -8.28 -2.75 10.61
CA GLN A 66 -7.44 -3.65 9.82
C GLN A 66 -7.07 -3.05 8.47
N TYR A 67 -8.06 -2.48 7.79
CA TYR A 67 -7.87 -1.81 6.51
C TYR A 67 -9.00 -0.82 6.22
N CYS A 68 -8.72 0.21 5.43
CA CYS A 68 -9.75 1.15 5.00
C CYS A 68 -9.63 1.47 3.51
N TRP A 69 -10.75 1.93 2.93
CA TRP A 69 -10.78 2.33 1.53
C TRP A 69 -11.75 3.50 1.29
N PRO A 70 -11.33 4.56 0.57
CA PRO A 70 -12.22 5.66 0.21
C PRO A 70 -13.13 5.28 -0.95
N HIS A 71 -14.37 5.75 -0.93
CA HIS A 71 -15.27 5.70 -2.08
C HIS A 71 -14.77 6.67 -3.17
N ARG A 72 -14.96 6.33 -4.47
CA ARG A 72 -14.53 7.15 -5.60
C ARG A 72 -15.11 8.57 -5.61
N ASN A 73 -16.29 8.79 -4.99
CA ASN A 73 -16.88 10.13 -4.86
C ASN A 73 -16.21 11.00 -3.79
N ARG A 74 -15.27 10.43 -2.98
CA ARG A 74 -14.51 11.09 -1.91
C ARG A 74 -15.36 11.68 -0.79
N ARG A 75 -16.64 11.27 -0.72
CA ARG A 75 -17.60 11.67 0.31
C ARG A 75 -17.80 10.60 1.38
N TYR A 76 -17.34 9.39 1.10
CA TYR A 76 -17.48 8.24 1.97
C TYR A 76 -16.17 7.46 2.08
N PHE A 77 -16.02 6.80 3.19
CA PHE A 77 -14.84 6.06 3.59
C PHE A 77 -15.30 4.81 4.35
N TYR A 78 -14.72 3.67 4.05
CA TYR A 78 -15.08 2.40 4.68
C TYR A 78 -13.91 1.90 5.50
N ALA A 79 -14.18 1.42 6.73
CA ALA A 79 -13.20 0.83 7.62
C ALA A 79 -13.61 -0.60 7.97
N ALA A 80 -12.73 -1.55 7.66
CA ALA A 80 -12.80 -2.91 8.15
C ALA A 80 -12.07 -3.01 9.49
N SER A 81 -12.73 -3.52 10.52
CA SER A 81 -12.21 -3.60 11.88
C SER A 81 -12.47 -4.95 12.54
N SER A 82 -11.69 -5.26 13.58
CA SER A 82 -11.77 -6.54 14.29
C SER A 82 -11.29 -6.37 15.72
N ALA A 83 -11.95 -7.04 16.67
CA ALA A 83 -11.46 -7.09 18.06
C ALA A 83 -10.08 -7.72 18.22
N ASN A 84 -9.60 -8.43 17.20
CA ASN A 84 -8.24 -8.99 17.11
C ASN A 84 -7.83 -9.85 18.33
N LYS A 85 -8.80 -10.55 18.91
CA LYS A 85 -8.60 -11.51 20.00
C LYS A 85 -8.96 -12.91 19.52
N PRO A 86 -8.27 -13.96 19.98
CA PRO A 86 -8.67 -15.33 19.71
C PRO A 86 -10.14 -15.55 20.11
N GLY A 87 -10.94 -16.13 19.20
CA GLY A 87 -12.37 -16.37 19.40
C GLY A 87 -13.26 -15.12 19.33
N ALA A 88 -12.74 -13.95 19.01
CA ALA A 88 -13.55 -12.76 18.82
C ALA A 88 -14.51 -12.93 17.63
N THR A 89 -15.71 -12.39 17.77
CA THR A 89 -16.76 -12.35 16.73
C THR A 89 -17.08 -10.93 16.28
N ASP A 90 -16.42 -9.94 16.86
CA ASP A 90 -16.62 -8.53 16.56
C ASP A 90 -15.73 -8.12 15.40
N HIS A 91 -16.22 -8.44 14.19
CA HIS A 91 -15.61 -8.07 12.93
C HIS A 91 -16.63 -7.33 12.11
N SER A 92 -16.28 -6.19 11.55
CA SER A 92 -17.25 -5.36 10.83
C SER A 92 -16.63 -4.55 9.69
N VAL A 93 -17.51 -4.08 8.79
CA VAL A 93 -17.25 -2.93 7.93
C VAL A 93 -18.19 -1.81 8.31
N THR A 94 -17.62 -0.65 8.55
CA THR A 94 -18.35 0.59 8.92
C THR A 94 -18.11 1.63 7.84
N ALA A 95 -19.18 2.30 7.39
CA ALA A 95 -19.06 3.46 6.52
C ALA A 95 -18.96 4.75 7.34
N TYR A 96 -18.17 5.68 6.85
CA TYR A 96 -18.06 7.03 7.36
C TYR A 96 -18.31 8.04 6.24
N LYS A 97 -19.05 9.10 6.53
CA LYS A 97 -19.15 10.28 5.69
C LYS A 97 -17.93 11.18 5.96
N ILE A 98 -17.30 11.66 4.90
CA ILE A 98 -16.18 12.61 4.97
C ILE A 98 -16.76 14.00 4.82
N ASP A 99 -16.46 14.90 5.75
CA ASP A 99 -16.72 16.33 5.58
C ASP A 99 -15.75 16.89 4.51
N PRO A 100 -16.25 17.42 3.38
CA PRO A 100 -15.39 17.86 2.28
C PRO A 100 -14.56 19.12 2.57
N LYS A 101 -14.87 19.83 3.64
CA LYS A 101 -14.13 21.06 4.05
C LYS A 101 -13.04 20.74 5.07
N THR A 102 -13.36 19.88 6.01
CA THR A 102 -12.48 19.57 7.14
C THR A 102 -11.76 18.23 7.00
N GLY A 103 -12.38 17.22 6.42
CA GLY A 103 -11.91 15.84 6.41
C GLY A 103 -12.42 15.01 7.60
N ALA A 104 -13.19 15.63 8.52
CA ALA A 104 -13.73 14.93 9.67
C ALA A 104 -14.65 13.78 9.25
N LEU A 105 -14.57 12.65 9.98
CA LEU A 105 -15.37 11.46 9.74
C LEU A 105 -16.60 11.45 10.66
N THR A 106 -17.75 11.09 10.10
CA THR A 106 -18.97 10.80 10.85
C THR A 106 -19.52 9.46 10.39
N GLN A 107 -19.83 8.54 11.30
CA GLN A 107 -20.38 7.25 10.93
C GLN A 107 -21.68 7.41 10.12
N ALA A 108 -21.81 6.63 9.05
CA ALA A 108 -22.94 6.63 8.13
C ALA A 108 -23.66 5.28 8.20
N GLY A 109 -24.80 5.28 8.88
CA GLY A 109 -25.62 4.08 9.08
C GLY A 109 -24.97 3.03 10.01
N GLU A 110 -25.51 1.83 9.96
CA GLU A 110 -25.02 0.71 10.76
C GLU A 110 -23.87 -0.03 10.05
N SER A 111 -23.03 -0.67 10.86
CA SER A 111 -21.96 -1.54 10.37
C SER A 111 -22.52 -2.91 9.99
N ILE A 112 -21.98 -3.52 8.94
CA ILE A 112 -22.25 -4.94 8.67
C ILE A 112 -21.25 -5.81 9.44
N ARG A 113 -21.73 -6.99 9.89
CA ARG A 113 -20.88 -8.01 10.50
C ARG A 113 -20.11 -8.78 9.43
N LEU A 114 -18.87 -9.14 9.76
CA LEU A 114 -18.04 -10.00 8.95
C LEU A 114 -17.88 -11.39 9.62
N PRO A 115 -17.70 -12.47 8.84
CA PRO A 115 -17.61 -13.84 9.38
C PRO A 115 -16.30 -14.14 10.09
N ALA A 116 -15.24 -13.37 9.81
CA ALA A 116 -13.90 -13.55 10.37
C ALA A 116 -13.16 -12.22 10.40
N ARG A 117 -11.95 -12.22 10.97
CA ARG A 117 -11.05 -11.06 10.95
C ARG A 117 -10.66 -10.71 9.50
N PRO A 118 -11.01 -9.52 9.00
CA PRO A 118 -10.55 -9.06 7.70
C PRO A 118 -9.05 -8.73 7.76
N ILE A 119 -8.32 -9.02 6.69
CA ILE A 119 -6.91 -8.65 6.56
C ILE A 119 -6.72 -7.49 5.57
N HIS A 120 -7.57 -7.41 4.58
CA HIS A 120 -7.55 -6.36 3.57
C HIS A 120 -8.97 -6.10 3.06
N MET A 121 -9.22 -4.86 2.67
CA MET A 121 -10.45 -4.43 2.04
C MET A 121 -10.14 -3.44 0.93
N SER A 122 -10.88 -3.55 -0.20
CA SER A 122 -10.89 -2.54 -1.25
C SER A 122 -12.30 -2.37 -1.82
N LEU A 123 -12.47 -1.45 -2.75
CA LEU A 123 -13.71 -1.31 -3.52
C LEU A 123 -13.47 -1.71 -4.97
N ASP A 124 -14.54 -2.15 -5.63
CA ASP A 124 -14.50 -2.30 -7.07
C ASP A 124 -14.33 -0.95 -7.77
N LYS A 125 -13.99 -0.95 -9.05
CA LYS A 125 -13.69 0.27 -9.82
C LYS A 125 -14.85 1.28 -9.83
N ALA A 126 -16.08 0.78 -9.80
CA ALA A 126 -17.29 1.60 -9.77
C ALA A 126 -17.65 2.09 -8.37
N SER A 127 -16.99 1.56 -7.33
CA SER A 127 -17.34 1.72 -5.91
C SER A 127 -18.80 1.35 -5.61
N GLN A 128 -19.25 0.24 -6.20
CA GLN A 128 -20.56 -0.34 -5.96
C GLN A 128 -20.51 -1.57 -5.03
N HIS A 129 -19.31 -2.12 -4.85
CA HIS A 129 -19.08 -3.29 -4.01
C HIS A 129 -17.81 -3.14 -3.16
N ILE A 130 -17.89 -3.69 -1.96
CA ILE A 130 -16.77 -3.84 -1.03
C ILE A 130 -16.22 -5.25 -1.21
N LEU A 131 -14.92 -5.36 -1.46
CA LEU A 131 -14.18 -6.61 -1.59
C LEU A 131 -13.39 -6.81 -0.30
N VAL A 132 -13.59 -7.91 0.42
CA VAL A 132 -12.93 -8.20 1.70
C VAL A 132 -12.18 -9.52 1.61
N ALA A 133 -10.89 -9.50 1.98
CA ALA A 133 -10.06 -10.69 2.11
C ALA A 133 -9.88 -11.08 3.58
N PHE A 134 -9.91 -12.38 3.84
CA PHE A 134 -9.73 -13.00 5.16
C PHE A 134 -8.59 -14.01 5.08
N ASN A 135 -7.67 -13.97 6.03
CA ASN A 135 -6.51 -14.86 6.00
C ASN A 135 -6.69 -16.17 6.80
N THR A 136 -7.60 -16.17 7.78
CA THR A 136 -7.83 -17.33 8.65
C THR A 136 -9.32 -17.38 9.06
N PRO A 137 -10.11 -18.28 8.47
CA PRO A 137 -9.81 -19.12 7.30
C PRO A 137 -9.60 -18.26 6.05
N SER A 138 -8.74 -18.76 5.12
CA SER A 138 -8.49 -18.06 3.84
C SER A 138 -9.78 -18.00 3.02
N SER A 139 -10.26 -16.79 2.74
CA SER A 139 -11.49 -16.56 1.99
C SER A 139 -11.61 -15.14 1.47
N LEU A 140 -12.57 -14.90 0.61
CA LEU A 140 -12.97 -13.56 0.21
C LEU A 140 -14.49 -13.44 0.23
N ARG A 141 -14.99 -12.22 0.45
CA ARG A 141 -16.42 -11.89 0.38
C ARG A 141 -16.59 -10.58 -0.39
N VAL A 142 -17.75 -10.45 -1.02
CA VAL A 142 -18.16 -9.26 -1.76
C VAL A 142 -19.47 -8.76 -1.16
N TYR A 143 -19.52 -7.48 -0.79
CA TYR A 143 -20.71 -6.85 -0.23
C TYR A 143 -21.16 -5.70 -1.14
N ARG A 144 -22.46 -5.47 -1.25
CA ARG A 144 -22.99 -4.31 -1.96
C ARG A 144 -22.71 -3.03 -1.20
N ILE A 145 -22.63 -1.92 -1.91
CA ILE A 145 -22.78 -0.59 -1.34
C ILE A 145 -24.18 -0.11 -1.68
N ASN A 146 -24.97 0.23 -0.67
CA ASN A 146 -26.35 0.69 -0.80
C ASN A 146 -26.39 2.09 -1.47
N LYS A 147 -27.60 2.53 -1.90
CA LYS A 147 -27.81 3.83 -2.53
C LYS A 147 -27.47 5.02 -1.62
N ASP A 148 -27.55 4.83 -0.31
CA ASP A 148 -27.17 5.79 0.73
C ASP A 148 -25.68 5.68 1.14
N PHE A 149 -24.91 4.85 0.44
CA PHE A 149 -23.49 4.57 0.66
C PHE A 149 -23.17 3.77 1.93
N THR A 150 -24.15 3.21 2.61
CA THR A 150 -23.93 2.25 3.70
C THR A 150 -23.48 0.90 3.15
N PRO A 151 -22.73 0.08 3.92
CA PRO A 151 -22.45 -1.31 3.54
C PRO A 151 -23.76 -2.10 3.50
N GLY A 152 -23.91 -2.95 2.48
CA GLY A 152 -25.12 -3.73 2.25
C GLY A 152 -24.90 -5.24 2.35
N GLU A 153 -25.80 -5.98 1.75
CA GLU A 153 -25.82 -7.44 1.77
C GLU A 153 -24.62 -8.06 1.02
N GLU A 154 -24.26 -9.26 1.44
CA GLU A 154 -23.28 -10.08 0.74
C GLU A 154 -23.82 -10.51 -0.63
N VAL A 155 -22.96 -10.41 -1.65
CA VAL A 155 -23.24 -10.94 -2.98
C VAL A 155 -22.89 -12.42 -2.99
N SER A 156 -23.87 -13.28 -3.20
CA SER A 156 -23.64 -14.72 -3.30
C SER A 156 -22.64 -15.05 -4.41
N GLN A 157 -21.70 -15.91 -4.10
CA GLN A 157 -20.68 -16.38 -5.02
C GLN A 157 -20.81 -17.89 -5.24
N GLY A 158 -20.32 -18.38 -6.37
CA GLY A 158 -20.10 -19.81 -6.56
C GLY A 158 -18.94 -20.34 -5.71
N THR A 159 -18.62 -21.61 -5.84
CA THR A 159 -17.45 -22.20 -5.20
C THR A 159 -16.18 -21.54 -5.72
N MET A 160 -15.32 -21.09 -4.81
CA MET A 160 -14.07 -20.39 -5.12
C MET A 160 -12.91 -20.98 -4.32
N ASP A 161 -11.75 -21.12 -4.96
CA ASP A 161 -10.48 -21.35 -4.29
C ASP A 161 -9.85 -19.99 -3.94
N SER A 162 -9.74 -19.66 -2.66
CA SER A 162 -9.10 -18.43 -2.19
C SER A 162 -7.60 -18.60 -1.90
N GLY A 163 -7.04 -19.74 -2.25
CA GLY A 163 -5.66 -20.09 -1.92
C GLY A 163 -5.43 -20.18 -0.41
N ILE A 164 -4.19 -20.09 0.01
CA ILE A 164 -3.79 -20.17 1.42
C ILE A 164 -3.30 -18.82 1.89
N TYR A 165 -3.84 -18.34 3.01
CA TYR A 165 -3.49 -17.06 3.61
C TYR A 165 -3.73 -15.88 2.66
N ALA A 166 -4.98 -15.68 2.24
CA ALA A 166 -5.38 -14.49 1.48
C ALA A 166 -4.94 -13.22 2.22
N HIS A 167 -4.31 -12.28 1.49
CA HIS A 167 -3.68 -11.12 2.11
C HIS A 167 -4.13 -9.78 1.52
N GLN A 168 -4.27 -9.66 0.21
CA GLN A 168 -4.73 -8.43 -0.44
C GLN A 168 -5.72 -8.77 -1.57
N ILE A 169 -6.73 -7.93 -1.76
CA ILE A 169 -7.70 -8.05 -2.85
C ILE A 169 -7.87 -6.70 -3.55
N LEU A 170 -7.73 -6.68 -4.88
CA LEU A 170 -7.91 -5.48 -5.71
C LEU A 170 -8.65 -5.81 -7.00
N ALA A 171 -9.52 -4.89 -7.43
CA ALA A 171 -10.03 -4.89 -8.80
C ALA A 171 -8.97 -4.32 -9.77
N THR A 172 -8.90 -4.87 -10.98
CA THR A 172 -8.02 -4.34 -12.04
C THR A 172 -8.43 -2.92 -12.48
N PRO A 173 -7.52 -2.14 -13.08
CA PRO A 173 -7.82 -0.76 -13.49
C PRO A 173 -9.01 -0.61 -14.45
N ASP A 174 -9.28 -1.62 -15.26
CA ASP A 174 -10.45 -1.68 -16.17
C ASP A 174 -11.74 -2.17 -15.50
N GLY A 175 -11.65 -2.64 -14.24
CA GLY A 175 -12.77 -3.12 -13.43
C GLY A 175 -13.36 -4.45 -13.90
N ARG A 176 -12.70 -5.18 -14.81
CA ARG A 176 -13.21 -6.45 -15.36
C ARG A 176 -12.70 -7.69 -14.65
N HIS A 177 -11.67 -7.54 -13.81
CA HIS A 177 -11.09 -8.65 -13.06
C HIS A 177 -10.85 -8.24 -11.61
N VAL A 178 -10.73 -9.25 -10.76
CA VAL A 178 -10.30 -9.12 -9.36
C VAL A 178 -9.11 -10.04 -9.15
N VAL A 179 -8.10 -9.54 -8.46
CA VAL A 179 -6.91 -10.29 -8.06
C VAL A 179 -6.86 -10.37 -6.53
N LEU A 180 -6.85 -11.58 -6.01
CA LEU A 180 -6.59 -11.89 -4.60
C LEU A 180 -5.16 -12.42 -4.47
N VAL A 181 -4.39 -11.83 -3.61
CA VAL A 181 -3.06 -12.30 -3.26
C VAL A 181 -3.19 -13.32 -2.14
N ALA A 182 -2.90 -14.59 -2.41
CA ALA A 182 -2.80 -15.66 -1.43
C ALA A 182 -1.31 -15.91 -1.13
N ARG A 183 -0.87 -15.51 0.06
CA ARG A 183 0.55 -15.48 0.39
C ARG A 183 1.18 -16.87 0.54
N GLY A 184 0.39 -17.88 0.93
CA GLY A 184 0.91 -19.12 1.45
C GLY A 184 1.49 -18.96 2.87
N ASN A 185 2.14 -19.97 3.36
CA ASN A 185 2.89 -19.92 4.63
C ASN A 185 4.27 -20.53 4.45
N GLU A 186 5.25 -19.93 5.12
CA GLU A 186 6.61 -20.49 5.16
C GLU A 186 6.63 -21.90 5.76
N GLY A 187 7.51 -22.74 5.27
CA GLY A 187 7.76 -24.03 5.86
C GLY A 187 8.38 -23.92 7.25
N THR A 188 8.13 -24.91 8.08
CA THR A 188 8.79 -25.11 9.37
C THR A 188 9.41 -26.52 9.39
N PRO A 189 10.28 -26.84 10.36
CA PRO A 189 10.78 -28.21 10.48
C PRO A 189 9.69 -29.27 10.62
N GLN A 190 8.49 -28.89 11.07
CA GLN A 190 7.35 -29.78 11.31
C GLN A 190 6.29 -29.75 10.19
N LYS A 191 6.32 -28.75 9.34
CA LYS A 191 5.30 -28.57 8.29
C LYS A 191 5.95 -28.06 7.00
N PRO A 192 5.68 -28.71 5.84
CA PRO A 192 6.09 -28.17 4.53
C PRO A 192 5.50 -26.77 4.29
N GLU A 193 6.14 -26.00 3.43
CA GLU A 193 5.64 -24.73 2.92
C GLU A 193 4.26 -24.90 2.27
N ASP A 194 3.32 -24.02 2.59
CA ASP A 194 2.07 -23.88 1.86
C ASP A 194 2.28 -22.95 0.65
N PRO A 195 1.77 -23.33 -0.56
CA PRO A 195 2.02 -22.57 -1.76
C PRO A 195 1.33 -21.19 -1.77
N GLY A 196 2.06 -20.20 -2.24
CA GLY A 196 1.51 -18.88 -2.56
C GLY A 196 0.93 -18.82 -3.97
N ALA A 197 -0.01 -17.88 -4.21
CA ALA A 197 -0.62 -17.67 -5.52
C ALA A 197 -1.24 -16.29 -5.67
N LEU A 198 -1.41 -15.85 -6.92
CA LEU A 198 -2.39 -14.83 -7.27
C LEU A 198 -3.62 -15.55 -7.82
N MET A 199 -4.74 -15.38 -7.14
CA MET A 199 -6.05 -15.91 -7.56
C MET A 199 -6.78 -14.82 -8.34
N VAL A 200 -7.16 -15.11 -9.57
CA VAL A 200 -7.74 -14.12 -10.49
C VAL A 200 -9.09 -14.59 -10.99
N TRP A 201 -10.07 -13.69 -11.00
CA TRP A 201 -11.41 -13.93 -11.53
C TRP A 201 -11.82 -12.87 -12.53
N ASP A 202 -12.66 -13.26 -13.48
CA ASP A 202 -13.50 -12.30 -14.19
C ASP A 202 -14.50 -11.70 -13.19
N TYR A 203 -14.75 -10.40 -13.29
CA TYR A 203 -15.61 -9.68 -12.35
C TYR A 203 -16.71 -8.91 -13.07
N LYS A 204 -17.93 -9.10 -12.64
CA LYS A 204 -19.09 -8.37 -13.17
C LYS A 204 -20.17 -8.18 -12.08
N ASN A 205 -20.49 -6.92 -11.76
CA ASN A 205 -21.57 -6.55 -10.83
C ASN A 205 -21.52 -7.30 -9.49
N GLY A 206 -20.33 -7.43 -8.92
CA GLY A 206 -20.12 -8.12 -7.63
C GLY A 206 -19.90 -9.63 -7.76
N VAL A 207 -20.14 -10.23 -8.91
CA VAL A 207 -20.00 -11.68 -9.14
C VAL A 207 -18.64 -12.00 -9.72
N LEU A 208 -17.98 -13.01 -9.15
CA LEU A 208 -16.69 -13.57 -9.54
C LEU A 208 -16.92 -14.88 -10.32
N SER A 209 -16.21 -15.04 -11.43
CA SER A 209 -16.32 -16.23 -12.31
C SER A 209 -15.01 -16.52 -13.02
N ASN A 210 -14.95 -17.66 -13.74
CA ASN A 210 -13.81 -18.01 -14.59
C ASN A 210 -12.45 -17.86 -13.88
N GLN A 211 -12.33 -18.50 -12.70
CA GLN A 211 -11.14 -18.43 -11.88
C GLN A 211 -9.92 -19.04 -12.58
N TYR A 212 -8.78 -18.39 -12.46
CA TYR A 212 -7.48 -19.00 -12.73
C TYR A 212 -6.44 -18.56 -11.69
N LYS A 213 -5.31 -19.26 -11.65
CA LYS A 213 -4.28 -19.09 -10.65
C LYS A 213 -2.92 -18.83 -11.31
N ILE A 214 -2.18 -17.84 -10.80
CA ILE A 214 -0.77 -17.59 -11.12
C ILE A 214 0.05 -18.06 -9.92
N ALA A 215 0.84 -19.11 -10.11
CA ALA A 215 1.65 -19.73 -9.06
C ALA A 215 2.98 -20.21 -9.66
N PRO A 216 3.96 -19.32 -9.87
CA PRO A 216 5.29 -19.70 -10.32
C PRO A 216 5.86 -20.82 -9.44
N ASN A 217 6.55 -21.78 -10.06
CA ASN A 217 7.09 -22.96 -9.36
C ASN A 217 6.04 -23.71 -8.50
N GLY A 218 4.77 -23.77 -8.98
CA GLY A 218 3.68 -24.38 -8.21
C GLY A 218 3.32 -23.63 -6.92
N GLY A 219 3.79 -22.40 -6.77
CA GLY A 219 3.60 -21.57 -5.58
C GLY A 219 4.65 -21.77 -4.49
N LYS A 220 5.65 -22.64 -4.73
CA LYS A 220 6.77 -22.81 -3.81
C LYS A 220 7.79 -21.68 -3.97
N GLU A 221 8.32 -21.22 -2.83
CA GLU A 221 9.18 -20.04 -2.79
C GLU A 221 8.51 -18.82 -3.47
N TYR A 222 7.18 -18.77 -3.40
CA TYR A 222 6.37 -17.68 -3.94
C TYR A 222 5.40 -17.18 -2.87
N GLY A 223 5.87 -16.22 -2.07
CA GLY A 223 5.09 -15.60 -0.99
C GLY A 223 4.60 -14.20 -1.40
N PRO A 224 3.64 -14.07 -2.36
CA PRO A 224 3.14 -12.76 -2.76
C PRO A 224 2.37 -12.12 -1.61
N ARG A 225 2.51 -10.79 -1.45
CA ARG A 225 1.88 -10.09 -0.32
C ARG A 225 1.00 -8.93 -0.73
N HIS A 226 1.54 -7.99 -1.49
CA HIS A 226 0.83 -6.84 -2.02
C HIS A 226 1.09 -6.70 -3.51
N LEU A 227 0.12 -6.15 -4.21
CA LEU A 227 0.27 -5.75 -5.61
C LEU A 227 -0.21 -4.31 -5.81
N ASP A 228 0.27 -3.69 -6.88
CA ASP A 228 -0.28 -2.44 -7.39
C ASP A 228 -0.22 -2.42 -8.91
N PHE A 229 -1.10 -1.64 -9.52
CA PHE A 229 -1.20 -1.50 -10.96
C PHE A 229 -0.57 -0.20 -11.43
N HIS A 230 0.09 -0.25 -12.58
CA HIS A 230 0.53 0.97 -13.22
C HIS A 230 -0.69 1.82 -13.64
N PRO A 231 -0.67 3.15 -13.41
CA PRO A 231 -1.87 4.00 -13.62
C PRO A 231 -2.37 4.06 -15.07
N THR A 232 -1.50 3.84 -16.05
CA THR A 232 -1.84 4.01 -17.48
C THR A 232 -1.34 2.90 -18.42
N LYS A 233 -0.43 2.02 -17.94
CA LYS A 233 0.14 0.94 -18.72
C LYS A 233 -0.40 -0.42 -18.25
N PRO A 234 -0.41 -1.44 -19.11
CA PRO A 234 -0.91 -2.76 -18.75
C PRO A 234 0.12 -3.55 -17.91
N TRP A 235 0.48 -3.03 -16.76
CA TRP A 235 1.49 -3.61 -15.88
C TRP A 235 0.99 -3.73 -14.44
N MET A 236 1.31 -4.83 -13.81
CA MET A 236 1.07 -5.12 -12.40
C MET A 236 2.39 -5.47 -11.73
N TYR A 237 2.63 -4.90 -10.56
CA TYR A 237 3.80 -5.17 -9.71
C TYR A 237 3.35 -5.87 -8.44
N VAL A 238 4.11 -6.88 -8.00
CA VAL A 238 3.77 -7.71 -6.84
C VAL A 238 4.97 -7.81 -5.92
N SER A 239 4.81 -7.51 -4.64
CA SER A 239 5.85 -7.78 -3.64
C SER A 239 5.81 -9.25 -3.23
N ILE A 240 6.96 -9.91 -3.26
CA ILE A 240 7.16 -11.30 -2.83
C ILE A 240 7.84 -11.23 -1.45
N GLU A 241 7.04 -11.46 -0.40
CA GLU A 241 7.39 -11.11 0.98
C GLU A 241 8.66 -11.82 1.45
N THR A 242 8.65 -13.13 1.42
CA THR A 242 9.71 -13.95 2.03
C THR A 242 10.98 -14.03 1.19
N GLN A 243 10.85 -13.89 -0.13
CA GLN A 243 11.97 -13.86 -1.06
C GLN A 243 12.62 -12.48 -1.18
N ASN A 244 12.02 -11.44 -0.56
CA ASN A 244 12.52 -10.07 -0.67
C ASN A 244 12.68 -9.61 -2.13
N GLN A 245 11.66 -9.92 -2.94
CA GLN A 245 11.63 -9.62 -4.36
C GLN A 245 10.39 -8.81 -4.73
N MET A 246 10.45 -8.22 -5.90
CA MET A 246 9.33 -7.60 -6.59
C MET A 246 9.22 -8.25 -7.97
N HIS A 247 8.03 -8.76 -8.30
CA HIS A 247 7.71 -9.32 -9.61
C HIS A 247 6.86 -8.36 -10.42
N MET A 248 7.07 -8.32 -11.72
CA MET A 248 6.24 -7.58 -12.67
C MET A 248 5.54 -8.57 -13.59
N HIS A 249 4.23 -8.40 -13.74
CA HIS A 249 3.39 -9.12 -14.70
C HIS A 249 2.80 -8.14 -15.72
N ARG A 250 2.71 -8.56 -16.97
CA ARG A 250 1.97 -7.85 -18.01
C ARG A 250 0.49 -8.16 -17.90
N LEU A 251 -0.35 -7.22 -18.30
CA LEU A 251 -1.80 -7.43 -18.42
C LEU A 251 -2.15 -7.56 -19.90
N GLN A 252 -2.96 -8.55 -20.24
CA GLN A 252 -3.57 -8.68 -21.55
C GLN A 252 -5.10 -8.60 -21.40
N GLY A 253 -5.71 -7.61 -22.04
CA GLY A 253 -7.14 -7.37 -21.86
C GLY A 253 -7.55 -7.07 -20.39
N GLY A 254 -6.64 -6.50 -19.59
CA GLY A 254 -6.83 -6.25 -18.17
C GLY A 254 -6.47 -7.44 -17.25
N LYS A 255 -6.24 -8.61 -17.81
CA LYS A 255 -5.96 -9.86 -17.08
C LYS A 255 -4.44 -10.06 -16.90
N PRO A 256 -3.93 -10.30 -15.68
CA PRO A 256 -2.51 -10.58 -15.47
C PRO A 256 -2.09 -11.87 -16.19
N LEU A 257 -0.93 -11.84 -16.86
CA LEU A 257 -0.35 -13.03 -17.49
C LEU A 257 0.37 -13.91 -16.46
N GLN A 258 0.48 -15.20 -16.75
CA GLN A 258 1.17 -16.19 -15.92
C GLN A 258 2.66 -15.87 -15.77
N GLU A 259 3.27 -15.36 -16.84
CA GLU A 259 4.69 -15.09 -16.90
C GLU A 259 5.09 -13.93 -15.97
N VAL A 260 6.17 -14.13 -15.23
CA VAL A 260 6.88 -13.05 -14.52
C VAL A 260 7.84 -12.40 -15.52
N ALA A 261 7.45 -11.22 -16.02
CA ALA A 261 8.26 -10.50 -17.02
C ALA A 261 9.60 -10.00 -16.43
N TYR A 262 9.57 -9.58 -15.19
CA TYR A 262 10.77 -9.13 -14.45
C TYR A 262 10.68 -9.48 -12.98
N SER A 263 11.82 -9.93 -12.42
CA SER A 263 12.02 -10.12 -10.98
C SER A 263 13.21 -9.29 -10.53
N LYS A 264 13.05 -8.52 -9.44
CA LYS A 264 14.11 -7.65 -8.88
C LYS A 264 14.15 -7.81 -7.36
N THR A 265 15.34 -7.80 -6.78
CA THR A 265 15.49 -7.73 -5.32
C THR A 265 14.97 -6.40 -4.77
N THR A 266 14.42 -6.43 -3.56
CA THR A 266 14.00 -5.22 -2.83
C THR A 266 15.08 -4.73 -1.87
N LEU A 267 16.09 -5.55 -1.59
CA LEU A 267 17.13 -5.27 -0.60
C LEU A 267 18.32 -4.51 -1.21
N LEU A 268 18.93 -3.64 -0.43
CA LEU A 268 20.22 -3.02 -0.72
C LEU A 268 21.35 -4.07 -0.69
N GLU A 269 21.28 -4.98 0.29
CA GLU A 269 22.28 -6.06 0.49
C GLU A 269 21.63 -7.43 0.27
N PRO A 270 21.31 -7.84 -0.96
CA PRO A 270 20.63 -9.11 -1.23
C PRO A 270 21.44 -10.36 -0.86
N GLY A 271 22.78 -10.22 -0.70
CA GLY A 271 23.66 -11.29 -0.21
C GLY A 271 23.72 -11.42 1.31
N ASN A 272 23.06 -10.51 2.07
CA ASN A 272 23.11 -10.46 3.52
C ASN A 272 21.69 -10.43 4.11
N ILE A 273 20.87 -11.39 3.72
CA ILE A 273 19.48 -11.46 4.18
C ILE A 273 19.44 -11.80 5.66
N ARG A 274 18.89 -10.90 6.45
CA ARG A 274 18.69 -11.12 7.89
C ARG A 274 17.48 -12.03 8.11
N SER A 275 17.50 -12.78 9.20
CA SER A 275 16.34 -13.55 9.62
C SER A 275 15.10 -12.65 9.77
N ARG A 276 13.95 -13.13 9.33
CA ARG A 276 12.67 -12.38 9.31
C ARG A 276 12.73 -11.05 8.55
N GLN A 277 13.65 -10.91 7.61
CA GLN A 277 13.65 -9.85 6.61
C GLN A 277 12.55 -10.12 5.59
N ALA A 278 11.74 -9.13 5.26
CA ALA A 278 10.58 -9.31 4.40
C ALA A 278 10.30 -8.07 3.55
N ALA A 279 9.96 -8.28 2.27
CA ALA A 279 9.32 -7.25 1.47
C ALA A 279 7.92 -6.96 2.00
N SER A 280 7.46 -5.72 1.90
CA SER A 280 6.19 -5.29 2.47
C SER A 280 5.26 -4.70 1.40
N THR A 281 4.62 -3.57 1.69
CA THR A 281 3.78 -2.84 0.75
C THR A 281 4.59 -2.30 -0.41
N LEU A 282 3.97 -2.23 -1.58
CA LEU A 282 4.50 -1.52 -2.74
C LEU A 282 3.43 -0.58 -3.33
N HIS A 283 3.87 0.52 -3.96
CA HIS A 283 2.99 1.42 -4.70
C HIS A 283 3.70 2.03 -5.90
N VAL A 284 2.97 2.11 -7.02
CA VAL A 284 3.40 2.85 -8.21
C VAL A 284 3.13 4.34 -7.98
N HIS A 285 4.09 5.18 -8.34
CA HIS A 285 3.93 6.63 -8.31
C HIS A 285 2.76 7.08 -9.20
N PRO A 286 1.97 8.09 -8.84
CA PRO A 286 0.85 8.57 -9.66
C PRO A 286 1.20 8.94 -11.11
N ASN A 287 2.46 9.35 -11.38
CA ASN A 287 2.92 9.64 -12.74
C ASN A 287 3.37 8.39 -13.54
N GLY A 288 3.36 7.21 -12.95
CA GLY A 288 3.76 5.95 -13.58
C GLY A 288 5.26 5.79 -13.87
N ARG A 289 6.13 6.71 -13.43
CA ARG A 289 7.56 6.64 -13.73
C ARG A 289 8.39 5.91 -12.69
N PHE A 290 7.84 5.71 -11.48
CA PHE A 290 8.56 5.14 -10.35
C PHE A 290 7.68 4.12 -9.61
N LEU A 291 8.35 3.17 -8.96
CA LEU A 291 7.75 2.18 -8.07
C LEU A 291 8.51 2.21 -6.74
N TYR A 292 7.79 2.09 -5.64
CA TYR A 292 8.34 2.07 -4.29
C TYR A 292 7.96 0.78 -3.60
N GLY A 293 8.90 0.19 -2.87
CA GLY A 293 8.68 -1.01 -2.06
C GLY A 293 9.26 -0.84 -0.67
N ALA A 294 8.52 -1.22 0.36
CA ALA A 294 9.03 -1.20 1.73
C ALA A 294 9.69 -2.53 2.08
N ASN A 295 10.82 -2.47 2.77
CA ASN A 295 11.49 -3.59 3.42
C ASN A 295 11.36 -3.46 4.92
N ARG A 296 11.14 -4.58 5.61
CA ARG A 296 11.03 -4.61 7.06
C ARG A 296 11.74 -5.83 7.64
N SER A 297 12.32 -5.66 8.80
CA SER A 297 12.85 -6.72 9.63
C SER A 297 12.32 -6.57 11.05
N GLN A 298 12.12 -7.68 11.74
CA GLN A 298 11.52 -7.69 13.07
C GLN A 298 12.10 -8.73 14.02
N GLU A 299 13.26 -9.30 13.68
CA GLU A 299 13.90 -10.27 14.57
C GLU A 299 14.39 -9.59 15.84
N LEU A 300 14.11 -10.22 16.97
CA LEU A 300 14.53 -9.76 18.29
C LEU A 300 15.50 -10.77 18.91
N VAL A 301 16.50 -10.25 19.62
CA VAL A 301 17.46 -11.03 20.41
C VAL A 301 17.47 -10.55 21.86
N ASP A 302 17.93 -11.39 22.76
CA ASP A 302 18.12 -11.00 24.16
C ASP A 302 19.36 -10.13 24.31
N PHE A 303 19.22 -9.03 25.04
CA PHE A 303 20.30 -8.13 25.43
C PHE A 303 19.98 -7.56 26.81
N ASN A 304 20.81 -7.92 27.81
CA ASN A 304 20.62 -7.50 29.19
C ASN A 304 19.21 -7.74 29.73
N GLY A 305 18.62 -8.92 29.42
CA GLY A 305 17.29 -9.32 29.88
C GLY A 305 16.13 -8.63 29.15
N LYS A 306 16.41 -7.88 28.08
CA LYS A 306 15.40 -7.25 27.24
C LYS A 306 15.47 -7.78 25.80
N LYS A 307 14.33 -7.90 25.15
CA LYS A 307 14.26 -8.18 23.70
C LYS A 307 14.59 -6.91 22.94
N VAL A 308 15.63 -6.93 22.11
CA VAL A 308 16.06 -5.83 21.25
C VAL A 308 16.14 -6.25 19.80
N TYR A 309 16.00 -5.31 18.90
CA TYR A 309 16.09 -5.51 17.46
C TYR A 309 17.49 -6.04 17.07
N LYS A 310 17.50 -7.13 16.30
CA LYS A 310 18.74 -7.81 15.89
C LYS A 310 19.44 -7.12 14.72
N GLY A 311 18.70 -6.37 13.92
CA GLY A 311 19.19 -5.75 12.69
C GLY A 311 18.43 -6.20 11.45
N GLY A 312 18.76 -5.60 10.33
CA GLY A 312 18.13 -5.80 9.02
C GLY A 312 17.67 -4.50 8.40
N GLU A 313 17.14 -4.56 7.17
CA GLU A 313 16.68 -3.39 6.46
C GLU A 313 15.26 -2.99 6.86
N ASN A 314 15.07 -1.74 7.24
CA ASN A 314 13.78 -1.06 7.42
C ASN A 314 13.79 0.17 6.50
N SER A 315 13.63 -0.09 5.20
CA SER A 315 13.90 0.86 4.13
C SER A 315 12.76 0.96 3.13
N ILE A 316 12.83 2.00 2.29
CA ILE A 316 12.10 2.05 1.02
C ILE A 316 13.11 1.88 -0.11
N VAL A 317 12.87 0.90 -0.97
CA VAL A 317 13.52 0.83 -2.28
C VAL A 317 12.73 1.64 -3.29
N VAL A 318 13.43 2.44 -4.07
CA VAL A 318 12.86 3.23 -5.18
C VAL A 318 13.37 2.67 -6.49
N TYR A 319 12.44 2.34 -7.39
CA TYR A 319 12.77 1.93 -8.75
C TYR A 319 12.31 3.00 -9.75
N SER A 320 13.14 3.28 -10.75
CA SER A 320 12.68 3.89 -12.00
C SER A 320 12.08 2.82 -12.90
N LEU A 321 11.00 3.14 -13.60
CA LEU A 321 10.32 2.23 -14.52
C LEU A 321 10.65 2.59 -15.98
N ASN A 322 11.15 1.62 -16.74
CA ASN A 322 11.29 1.77 -18.18
C ASN A 322 9.90 1.94 -18.82
N GLN A 323 9.65 3.05 -19.50
CA GLN A 323 8.32 3.42 -19.99
C GLN A 323 7.86 2.63 -21.22
N GLN A 324 8.74 1.86 -21.86
CA GLN A 324 8.42 0.94 -22.95
C GLN A 324 8.16 -0.48 -22.43
N THR A 325 8.96 -0.96 -21.50
CA THR A 325 8.95 -2.37 -21.08
C THR A 325 8.30 -2.62 -19.72
N GLY A 326 8.23 -1.60 -18.85
CA GLY A 326 7.83 -1.72 -17.45
C GLY A 326 8.93 -2.26 -16.53
N GLU A 327 10.13 -2.49 -17.04
CA GLU A 327 11.24 -3.02 -16.24
C GLU A 327 11.65 -2.04 -15.13
N PRO A 328 11.68 -2.48 -13.87
CA PRO A 328 12.15 -1.67 -12.75
C PRO A 328 13.67 -1.73 -12.61
N THR A 329 14.28 -0.57 -12.35
CA THR A 329 15.70 -0.43 -12.00
C THR A 329 15.83 0.33 -10.69
N ALA A 330 16.46 -0.26 -9.67
CA ALA A 330 16.64 0.38 -8.37
C ALA A 330 17.54 1.62 -8.51
N ILE A 331 17.06 2.74 -7.96
CA ILE A 331 17.77 4.04 -7.99
C ILE A 331 18.07 4.61 -6.60
N GLN A 332 17.44 4.07 -5.56
CA GLN A 332 17.68 4.45 -4.17
C GLN A 332 17.18 3.35 -3.22
N HIS A 333 17.91 3.19 -2.09
CA HIS A 333 17.40 2.61 -0.85
C HIS A 333 17.55 3.66 0.24
N ILE A 334 16.51 3.88 1.03
CA ILE A 334 16.51 4.90 2.09
C ILE A 334 15.87 4.33 3.37
N GLU A 335 16.55 4.52 4.48
CA GLU A 335 16.08 4.14 5.82
C GLU A 335 14.79 4.90 6.18
N THR A 336 13.82 4.19 6.79
CA THR A 336 12.53 4.79 7.15
C THR A 336 12.54 5.56 8.47
N GLN A 337 13.68 5.65 9.14
CA GLN A 337 13.93 6.40 10.40
C GLN A 337 13.19 5.82 11.63
N LYS A 338 12.37 4.83 11.43
CA LYS A 338 11.70 4.00 12.44
C LYS A 338 11.73 2.55 11.97
N LEU A 339 11.31 1.61 12.81
CA LEU A 339 11.40 0.19 12.54
C LEU A 339 10.06 -0.38 12.07
N HIS A 340 10.13 -1.47 11.32
CA HIS A 340 9.00 -2.25 10.83
C HIS A 340 7.99 -1.42 10.00
N PRO A 341 8.41 -0.80 8.86
CA PRO A 341 7.50 -0.10 7.96
C PRO A 341 6.48 -1.09 7.39
N ARG A 342 5.22 -0.95 7.79
CA ARG A 342 4.16 -1.89 7.41
C ARG A 342 3.44 -1.48 6.15
N THR A 343 3.15 -0.19 6.03
CA THR A 343 2.49 0.39 4.88
C THR A 343 2.99 1.82 4.65
N PHE A 344 2.76 2.33 3.46
CA PHE A 344 3.00 3.73 3.14
C PHE A 344 1.97 4.20 2.12
N HIS A 345 1.83 5.50 1.99
CA HIS A 345 0.97 6.11 0.99
C HIS A 345 1.67 7.30 0.33
N ILE A 346 1.46 7.46 -0.97
CA ILE A 346 1.96 8.58 -1.77
C ILE A 346 0.81 9.56 -1.97
N ASP A 347 1.05 10.86 -1.73
CA ASP A 347 0.03 11.87 -2.01
C ASP A 347 -0.32 11.90 -3.52
N PRO A 348 -1.54 12.27 -3.91
CA PRO A 348 -1.95 12.26 -5.32
C PRO A 348 -1.12 13.17 -6.25
N SER A 349 -0.41 14.17 -5.71
CA SER A 349 0.52 15.00 -6.49
C SER A 349 1.89 14.33 -6.70
N GLY A 350 2.17 13.24 -5.98
CA GLY A 350 3.44 12.52 -6.04
C GLY A 350 4.62 13.28 -5.44
N ARG A 351 4.40 14.20 -4.50
CA ARG A 351 5.46 15.02 -3.91
C ARG A 351 5.78 14.68 -2.45
N MET A 352 4.93 13.88 -1.81
CA MET A 352 5.07 13.50 -0.41
C MET A 352 4.72 12.02 -0.23
N MET A 353 5.52 11.32 0.55
CA MET A 353 5.23 9.96 1.01
C MET A 353 5.15 9.97 2.53
N VAL A 354 4.19 9.22 3.07
CA VAL A 354 4.12 8.92 4.50
C VAL A 354 4.22 7.42 4.70
N VAL A 355 5.11 6.99 5.59
CA VAL A 355 5.38 5.59 5.93
C VAL A 355 4.90 5.35 7.36
N GLN A 356 4.16 4.28 7.57
CA GLN A 356 3.64 3.89 8.88
C GLN A 356 4.46 2.75 9.49
N HIS A 357 4.77 2.88 10.77
CA HIS A 357 5.48 1.93 11.62
C HIS A 357 4.55 1.47 12.73
N ASN A 358 4.30 0.17 12.82
CA ASN A 358 3.15 -0.36 13.53
C ASN A 358 3.32 -0.57 15.03
N LEU A 359 4.53 -0.79 15.52
CA LEU A 359 4.83 -1.12 16.92
C LEU A 359 6.09 -0.40 17.40
N PRO A 360 6.21 -0.12 18.70
CA PRO A 360 7.48 0.26 19.30
C PRO A 360 8.44 -0.92 19.30
N VAL A 361 9.72 -0.64 19.10
CA VAL A 361 10.78 -1.66 19.07
C VAL A 361 11.97 -1.18 19.88
N ASN A 362 12.44 -2.01 20.81
CA ASN A 362 13.67 -1.73 21.52
C ASN A 362 14.89 -1.95 20.61
N VAL A 363 15.84 -1.05 20.68
CA VAL A 363 17.12 -1.13 19.99
C VAL A 363 18.26 -1.02 20.99
N ARG A 364 19.38 -1.63 20.66
CA ARG A 364 20.61 -1.45 21.43
C ARG A 364 21.19 -0.07 21.16
N ASP A 365 21.60 0.63 22.22
CA ASP A 365 22.24 1.95 22.18
C ASP A 365 23.48 1.90 23.11
N GLY A 366 24.61 1.45 22.57
CA GLY A 366 25.78 1.08 23.36
C GLY A 366 25.47 -0.07 24.32
N ASP A 367 25.63 0.16 25.62
CA ASP A 367 25.27 -0.77 26.68
C ASP A 367 23.83 -0.60 27.21
N ASN A 368 23.10 0.36 26.67
CA ASN A 368 21.72 0.67 27.03
C ASN A 368 20.71 0.14 26.00
N VAL A 369 19.45 0.18 26.39
CA VAL A 369 18.31 -0.12 25.52
C VAL A 369 17.47 1.13 25.35
N LYS A 370 17.24 1.54 24.09
CA LYS A 370 16.37 2.63 23.71
C LYS A 370 15.14 2.08 22.99
N THR A 371 13.97 2.68 23.19
CA THR A 371 12.75 2.35 22.45
C THR A 371 12.55 3.30 21.29
N VAL A 372 12.49 2.78 20.07
CA VAL A 372 12.01 3.49 18.88
C VAL A 372 10.49 3.34 18.85
N LYS A 373 9.77 4.43 18.98
CA LYS A 373 8.29 4.42 19.02
C LYS A 373 7.68 4.07 17.67
N ALA A 374 6.49 3.49 17.66
CA ALA A 374 5.60 3.44 16.49
C ALA A 374 5.32 4.86 15.96
N GLY A 375 4.74 4.96 14.78
CA GLY A 375 4.34 6.26 14.24
C GLY A 375 4.51 6.42 12.75
N LEU A 376 4.67 7.65 12.29
CA LEU A 376 4.79 8.00 10.89
C LEU A 376 6.17 8.61 10.58
N SER A 377 6.70 8.28 9.40
CA SER A 377 7.84 8.96 8.80
C SER A 377 7.41 9.64 7.51
N VAL A 378 7.81 10.88 7.32
CA VAL A 378 7.41 11.71 6.18
C VAL A 378 8.62 11.99 5.31
N PHE A 379 8.43 11.80 4.00
CA PHE A 379 9.45 12.04 2.98
C PHE A 379 8.93 13.01 1.92
N ARG A 380 9.81 13.89 1.44
CA ARG A 380 9.60 14.62 0.19
C ARG A 380 9.99 13.74 -0.98
N MET A 381 9.26 13.85 -2.07
CA MET A 381 9.53 13.11 -3.30
C MET A 381 10.03 14.06 -4.37
N GLY A 382 11.23 13.81 -4.90
CA GLY A 382 11.83 14.58 -5.97
C GLY A 382 11.22 14.27 -7.34
N ALA A 383 11.43 15.14 -8.32
CA ALA A 383 11.01 14.91 -9.70
C ALA A 383 11.75 13.72 -10.35
N ASP A 384 12.90 13.32 -9.79
CA ASP A 384 13.69 12.13 -10.13
C ASP A 384 13.18 10.86 -9.42
N GLY A 385 12.10 10.98 -8.63
CA GLY A 385 11.50 9.89 -7.86
C GLY A 385 12.18 9.59 -6.53
N LYS A 386 13.34 10.17 -6.25
CA LYS A 386 14.06 9.93 -5.00
C LYS A 386 13.36 10.55 -3.80
N LEU A 387 13.56 9.91 -2.66
CA LEU A 387 13.00 10.32 -1.38
C LEU A 387 14.04 11.09 -0.58
N ALA A 388 13.61 12.17 0.06
CA ALA A 388 14.36 12.90 1.08
C ALA A 388 13.58 12.90 2.39
N PHE A 389 14.18 12.44 3.48
CA PHE A 389 13.55 12.44 4.79
C PHE A 389 13.22 13.86 5.25
N ALA A 390 12.02 14.04 5.80
CA ALA A 390 11.55 15.32 6.32
C ALA A 390 11.41 15.29 7.84
N ARG A 391 10.62 14.37 8.40
CA ARG A 391 10.34 14.28 9.85
C ARG A 391 9.65 12.99 10.24
N THR A 392 9.52 12.77 11.55
CA THR A 392 8.72 11.70 12.14
C THR A 392 7.62 12.25 13.04
N TYR A 393 6.59 11.43 13.26
CA TYR A 393 5.53 11.61 14.25
C TYR A 393 5.44 10.34 15.09
N ASP A 394 5.51 10.47 16.40
CA ASP A 394 5.42 9.35 17.32
C ASP A 394 3.97 9.01 17.64
N PHE A 395 3.66 7.73 17.72
CA PHE A 395 2.42 7.21 18.26
C PHE A 395 2.67 6.57 19.61
N ASP A 396 1.81 6.87 20.56
CA ASP A 396 1.65 6.05 21.74
C ASP A 396 0.60 4.98 21.43
N VAL A 397 1.03 3.76 21.24
CA VAL A 397 0.12 2.65 20.91
C VAL A 397 -0.30 1.87 22.14
N GLY A 398 0.32 2.08 23.31
CA GLY A 398 0.08 1.28 24.51
C GLY A 398 0.18 -0.22 24.19
N ASP A 399 -0.83 -1.00 24.60
CA ASP A 399 -0.96 -2.43 24.29
C ASP A 399 -1.62 -2.70 22.93
N SER A 400 -1.82 -1.67 22.12
CA SER A 400 -2.48 -1.76 20.80
C SER A 400 -1.45 -1.70 19.68
N ILE A 401 -1.91 -1.46 18.47
CA ILE A 401 -1.11 -1.50 17.26
C ILE A 401 -1.67 -0.52 16.21
N SER A 402 -0.81 -0.05 15.32
CA SER A 402 -1.19 0.76 14.16
C SER A 402 -1.05 -0.11 12.89
N TRP A 403 -2.17 -0.45 12.25
CA TRP A 403 -2.17 -1.35 11.09
C TRP A 403 -2.25 -0.64 9.76
N TRP A 404 -2.95 0.48 9.71
CA TRP A 404 -3.33 1.12 8.46
C TRP A 404 -3.20 2.64 8.51
N MET A 405 -2.83 3.21 7.39
CA MET A 405 -2.91 4.63 7.09
C MET A 405 -3.18 4.84 5.60
N GLY A 406 -3.80 5.96 5.26
CA GLY A 406 -4.02 6.36 3.86
C GLY A 406 -4.45 7.81 3.71
N MET A 407 -4.27 8.36 2.50
CA MET A 407 -4.64 9.75 2.17
C MET A 407 -5.87 9.78 1.28
N VAL A 408 -6.70 10.79 1.49
CA VAL A 408 -7.89 11.06 0.69
C VAL A 408 -7.88 12.52 0.26
N THR A 409 -8.15 12.77 -1.03
CA THR A 409 -8.40 14.12 -1.53
C THR A 409 -9.83 14.52 -1.15
N LEU A 410 -10.00 15.68 -0.52
CA LEU A 410 -11.27 16.24 -0.11
C LEU A 410 -11.98 16.98 -1.25
#